data_71bec6d6b40721011f5a94c67f712617
#
_entry.id   71bec6d6b40721011f5a94c67f712617
#
_cell.length_a   1.000
_cell.length_b   1.000
_cell.length_c   1.000
_cell.angle_alpha   90.00
_cell.angle_beta   90.00
_cell.angle_gamma   90.00
#
_symmetry.space_group_name_H-M   'P 1'
#
loop_
_entity.id
_entity.type
_entity.pdbx_description
1 polymer ?
#
loop_
_entity_poly.entity_id
_entity_poly.type
_entity_poly.pdbx_seq_one_letter_code
_entity_poly.pdbx_strand_id
1 'polypeptide(L)'
;MKRNIFYVITTILLLLLIVFFSRETVYAQREGRIAVDSEVQKQIEKEHVEAVKDILSEHNLSNSGVMMTKVIYGDGKREYTVKINNRMIQQMTPYEQAQLKKEIEKISFPLPNCSFTYEYLELQ
;
A
#
# COMPACT_ATOMS: atom_id res chain seq x y z
N MET A 1 16.62 18.14 -52.21
CA MET A 1 15.19 17.86 -52.06
C MET A 1 14.89 16.58 -51.28
N LYS A 2 15.58 15.49 -51.50
CA LYS A 2 15.36 14.24 -50.76
C LYS A 2 15.72 14.34 -49.29
N ARG A 3 16.65 15.17 -48.88
CA ARG A 3 17.06 15.39 -47.50
C ARG A 3 15.98 16.08 -46.65
N ASN A 4 15.30 17.07 -47.20
CA ASN A 4 14.28 17.84 -46.50
C ASN A 4 13.00 17.04 -46.30
N ILE A 5 12.64 16.18 -47.26
CA ILE A 5 11.49 15.29 -47.15
C ILE A 5 11.72 14.24 -46.06
N PHE A 6 12.93 13.72 -45.95
CA PHE A 6 13.31 12.76 -44.93
C PHE A 6 13.20 13.36 -43.53
N TYR A 7 13.66 14.58 -43.33
CA TYR A 7 13.54 15.29 -42.04
C TYR A 7 12.08 15.58 -41.65
N VAL A 8 11.26 15.97 -42.61
CA VAL A 8 9.83 16.23 -42.43
C VAL A 8 9.12 14.94 -42.00
N ILE A 9 9.38 13.82 -42.70
CA ILE A 9 8.78 12.52 -42.36
C ILE A 9 9.21 12.04 -40.99
N THR A 10 10.49 12.18 -40.63
CA THR A 10 11.02 11.79 -39.32
C THR A 10 10.41 12.62 -38.22
N THR A 11 10.24 13.92 -38.43
CA THR A 11 9.64 14.83 -37.45
C THR A 11 8.16 14.51 -37.21
N ILE A 12 7.41 14.23 -38.27
CA ILE A 12 6.00 13.84 -38.21
C ILE A 12 5.85 12.51 -37.49
N LEU A 13 6.72 11.54 -37.78
CA LEU A 13 6.71 10.22 -37.16
C LEU A 13 7.00 10.33 -35.66
N LEU A 14 7.94 11.19 -35.28
CA LEU A 14 8.30 11.45 -33.87
C LEU A 14 7.14 12.11 -33.11
N LEU A 15 6.46 13.08 -33.73
CA LEU A 15 5.28 13.73 -33.15
C LEU A 15 4.12 12.75 -32.99
N LEU A 16 3.91 11.85 -33.96
CA LEU A 16 2.89 10.81 -33.86
C LEU A 16 3.19 9.83 -32.73
N LEU A 17 4.45 9.46 -32.52
CA LEU A 17 4.88 8.60 -31.42
C LEU A 17 4.61 9.26 -30.07
N ILE A 18 4.91 10.55 -29.93
CA ILE A 18 4.67 11.29 -28.68
C ILE A 18 3.17 11.36 -28.36
N VAL A 19 2.34 11.64 -29.38
CA VAL A 19 0.88 11.68 -29.21
C VAL A 19 0.33 10.29 -28.87
N PHE A 20 0.86 9.24 -29.51
CA PHE A 20 0.45 7.86 -29.26
C PHE A 20 0.82 7.43 -27.82
N PHE A 21 2.04 7.69 -27.38
CA PHE A 21 2.48 7.39 -26.01
C PHE A 21 1.69 8.16 -24.97
N SER A 22 1.40 9.43 -25.19
CA SER A 22 0.62 10.23 -24.25
C SER A 22 -0.84 9.76 -24.16
N ARG A 23 -1.40 9.25 -25.24
CA ARG A 23 -2.76 8.67 -25.22
C ARG A 23 -2.79 7.36 -24.44
N GLU A 24 -1.85 6.46 -24.63
CA GLU A 24 -1.77 5.23 -23.86
C GLU A 24 -1.60 5.47 -22.37
N THR A 25 -0.78 6.44 -22.00
CA THR A 25 -0.57 6.78 -20.59
C THR A 25 -1.85 7.30 -19.94
N VAL A 26 -2.65 8.11 -20.65
CA VAL A 26 -3.91 8.65 -20.15
C VAL A 26 -4.98 7.58 -20.05
N TYR A 27 -5.08 6.68 -21.05
CA TYR A 27 -6.02 5.56 -21.01
C TYR A 27 -5.67 4.55 -19.91
N ALA A 28 -4.40 4.22 -19.76
CA ALA A 28 -3.94 3.33 -18.71
C ALA A 28 -4.21 3.89 -17.32
N GLN A 29 -4.16 5.22 -17.14
CA GLN A 29 -4.50 5.84 -15.86
C GLN A 29 -5.99 5.82 -15.54
N ARG A 30 -6.89 5.84 -16.52
CA ARG A 30 -8.34 5.83 -16.27
C ARG A 30 -8.90 4.43 -16.06
N GLU A 31 -8.56 3.48 -16.90
CA GLU A 31 -9.03 2.09 -16.78
C GLU A 31 -8.21 1.31 -15.75
N GLY A 32 -6.92 1.58 -15.65
CA GLY A 32 -6.04 1.01 -14.64
C GLY A 32 -6.38 1.39 -13.21
N ARG A 33 -7.04 2.55 -12.97
CA ARG A 33 -7.43 2.96 -11.62
C ARG A 33 -8.50 2.08 -11.00
N ILE A 34 -9.41 1.52 -11.78
CA ILE A 34 -10.51 0.70 -11.27
C ILE A 34 -10.09 -0.76 -11.11
N ALA A 35 -9.39 -1.34 -12.08
CA ALA A 35 -8.98 -2.74 -12.08
C ALA A 35 -7.64 -2.97 -11.34
N VAL A 36 -6.65 -2.10 -11.55
CA VAL A 36 -5.35 -2.18 -10.87
C VAL A 36 -5.46 -1.77 -9.41
N ASP A 37 -6.36 -0.82 -9.06
CA ASP A 37 -6.54 -0.37 -7.68
C ASP A 37 -7.02 -1.50 -6.76
N SER A 38 -7.88 -2.41 -7.22
CA SER A 38 -8.36 -3.49 -6.35
C SER A 38 -7.30 -4.55 -6.07
N GLU A 39 -6.49 -4.93 -7.08
CA GLU A 39 -5.42 -5.92 -6.90
C GLU A 39 -4.20 -5.34 -6.22
N VAL A 40 -3.76 -4.16 -6.64
CA VAL A 40 -2.62 -3.45 -6.03
C VAL A 40 -2.95 -3.11 -4.58
N GLN A 41 -4.18 -2.68 -4.31
CA GLN A 41 -4.63 -2.38 -2.96
C GLN A 41 -4.62 -3.61 -2.06
N LYS A 42 -5.12 -4.75 -2.54
CA LYS A 42 -5.06 -6.02 -1.81
C LYS A 42 -3.61 -6.43 -1.52
N GLN A 43 -2.73 -6.22 -2.49
CA GLN A 43 -1.31 -6.52 -2.33
C GLN A 43 -0.67 -5.62 -1.27
N ILE A 44 -0.97 -4.32 -1.30
CA ILE A 44 -0.46 -3.36 -0.32
C ILE A 44 -0.98 -3.69 1.08
N GLU A 45 -2.25 -4.03 1.20
CA GLU A 45 -2.86 -4.45 2.47
C GLU A 45 -2.20 -5.71 3.02
N LYS A 46 -1.96 -6.69 2.16
CA LYS A 46 -1.28 -7.92 2.52
C LYS A 46 0.15 -7.66 2.97
N GLU A 47 0.88 -6.82 2.25
CA GLU A 47 2.25 -6.44 2.59
C GLU A 47 2.32 -5.73 3.94
N HIS A 48 1.31 -4.92 4.26
CA HIS A 48 1.23 -4.26 5.57
C HIS A 48 1.06 -5.27 6.70
N VAL A 49 0.17 -6.24 6.53
CA VAL A 49 -0.03 -7.32 7.51
C VAL A 49 1.25 -8.13 7.68
N GLU A 50 1.94 -8.46 6.58
CA GLU A 50 3.20 -9.18 6.63
C GLU A 50 4.30 -8.38 7.34
N ALA A 51 4.34 -7.06 7.12
CA ALA A 51 5.28 -6.18 7.80
C ALA A 51 5.03 -6.16 9.32
N VAL A 52 3.76 -6.14 9.73
CA VAL A 52 3.40 -6.24 11.16
C VAL A 52 3.86 -7.58 11.73
N LYS A 53 3.62 -8.67 11.03
CA LYS A 53 4.06 -10.00 11.45
C LYS A 53 5.58 -10.11 11.55
N ASP A 54 6.31 -9.48 10.64
CA ASP A 54 7.78 -9.47 10.67
C ASP A 54 8.31 -8.75 11.92
N ILE A 55 7.72 -7.63 12.27
CA ILE A 55 8.08 -6.91 13.50
C ILE A 55 7.77 -7.76 14.73
N LEU A 56 6.63 -8.42 14.76
CA LEU A 56 6.26 -9.31 15.85
C LEU A 56 7.25 -10.47 15.97
N SER A 57 7.70 -11.03 14.85
CA SER A 57 8.70 -12.10 14.84
C SER A 57 10.05 -11.64 15.38
N GLU A 58 10.45 -10.40 15.11
CA GLU A 58 11.68 -9.81 15.64
C GLU A 58 11.64 -9.71 17.17
N HIS A 59 10.46 -9.56 17.74
CA HIS A 59 10.24 -9.53 19.19
C HIS A 59 9.88 -10.90 19.78
N ASN A 60 10.13 -12.00 19.07
CA ASN A 60 9.80 -13.37 19.46
C ASN A 60 8.30 -13.61 19.63
N LEU A 61 7.48 -12.90 18.86
CA LEU A 61 6.03 -13.00 18.89
C LEU A 61 5.49 -13.58 17.57
N SER A 62 6.19 -14.58 16.99
CA SER A 62 5.87 -15.13 15.68
C SER A 62 4.51 -15.83 15.61
N ASN A 63 3.97 -16.27 16.76
CA ASN A 63 2.68 -16.94 16.83
C ASN A 63 1.52 -15.96 17.05
N SER A 64 1.70 -14.70 16.72
CA SER A 64 0.67 -13.69 16.86
C SER A 64 -0.41 -13.83 15.79
N GLY A 65 -1.67 -13.64 16.18
CA GLY A 65 -2.75 -13.42 15.24
C GLY A 65 -2.79 -11.96 14.81
N VAL A 66 -2.76 -11.72 13.51
CA VAL A 66 -2.87 -10.37 12.96
C VAL A 66 -4.05 -10.35 12.00
N MET A 67 -5.01 -9.47 12.25
CA MET A 67 -6.21 -9.32 11.45
C MET A 67 -6.36 -7.85 11.06
N MET A 68 -6.63 -7.60 9.79
CA MET A 68 -6.90 -6.26 9.29
C MET A 68 -8.33 -6.18 8.80
N THR A 69 -9.08 -5.21 9.31
CA THR A 69 -10.41 -4.87 8.82
C THR A 69 -10.39 -3.47 8.24
N LYS A 70 -11.25 -3.20 7.27
CA LYS A 70 -11.34 -1.87 6.68
C LYS A 70 -12.78 -1.42 6.54
N VAL A 71 -12.99 -0.12 6.71
CA VAL A 71 -14.23 0.56 6.42
C VAL A 71 -13.96 1.58 5.32
N ILE A 72 -14.74 1.51 4.25
CA ILE A 72 -14.65 2.44 3.12
C ILE A 72 -15.85 3.39 3.18
N TYR A 73 -15.55 4.69 3.28
CA TYR A 73 -16.58 5.73 3.28
C TYR A 73 -16.92 6.15 1.86
N GLY A 74 -18.08 6.80 1.69
CA GLY A 74 -18.54 7.22 0.38
C GLY A 74 -17.69 8.25 -0.33
N ASP A 75 -16.85 8.99 0.42
CA ASP A 75 -15.89 9.96 -0.10
C ASP A 75 -14.55 9.32 -0.51
N GLY A 76 -14.42 8.00 -0.37
CA GLY A 76 -13.20 7.26 -0.66
C GLY A 76 -12.23 7.14 0.50
N LYS A 77 -12.53 7.76 1.64
CA LYS A 77 -11.71 7.61 2.85
C LYS A 77 -11.78 6.17 3.36
N ARG A 78 -10.64 5.64 3.79
CA ARG A 78 -10.55 4.29 4.33
C ARG A 78 -10.03 4.31 5.75
N GLU A 79 -10.69 3.59 6.63
CA GLU A 79 -10.22 3.37 8.00
C GLU A 79 -9.87 1.90 8.16
N TYR A 80 -8.61 1.65 8.50
CA TYR A 80 -8.11 0.31 8.77
C TYR A 80 -7.99 0.10 10.27
N THR A 81 -8.41 -1.06 10.72
CA THR A 81 -8.18 -1.51 12.09
C THR A 81 -7.34 -2.78 12.04
N VAL A 82 -6.16 -2.73 12.63
CA VAL A 82 -5.25 -3.88 12.74
C VAL A 82 -5.35 -4.43 14.14
N LYS A 83 -5.85 -5.66 14.26
CA LYS A 83 -5.99 -6.35 15.55
C LYS A 83 -4.85 -7.34 15.70
N ILE A 84 -4.11 -7.19 16.78
CA ILE A 84 -2.96 -8.03 17.10
C ILE A 84 -3.27 -8.81 18.36
N ASN A 85 -3.12 -10.12 18.29
CA ASN A 85 -3.50 -11.02 19.36
C ASN A 85 -2.31 -11.92 19.74
N ASN A 86 -1.75 -11.69 20.92
CA ASN A 86 -0.70 -12.52 21.47
C ASN A 86 -0.63 -12.31 23.01
N ARG A 87 -0.73 -13.39 23.76
CA ARG A 87 -0.66 -13.38 25.23
C ARG A 87 0.67 -12.82 25.73
N MET A 88 1.75 -13.05 25.01
CA MET A 88 3.09 -12.63 25.43
C MET A 88 3.23 -11.11 25.49
N ILE A 89 2.39 -10.38 24.75
CA ILE A 89 2.42 -8.90 24.80
C ILE A 89 2.09 -8.39 26.19
N GLN A 90 1.17 -9.01 26.89
CA GLN A 90 0.81 -8.64 28.26
C GLN A 90 1.95 -8.87 29.26
N GLN A 91 2.80 -9.82 28.98
CA GLN A 91 3.95 -10.17 29.82
C GLN A 91 5.16 -9.27 29.58
N MET A 92 5.14 -8.48 28.51
CA MET A 92 6.20 -7.53 28.21
C MET A 92 6.17 -6.36 29.19
N THR A 93 7.35 -5.79 29.45
CA THR A 93 7.43 -4.57 30.26
C THR A 93 6.74 -3.42 29.53
N PRO A 94 6.27 -2.38 30.27
CA PRO A 94 5.68 -1.20 29.60
C PRO A 94 6.60 -0.56 28.55
N TYR A 95 7.91 -0.58 28.79
CA TYR A 95 8.89 -0.08 27.84
C TYR A 95 8.91 -0.92 26.55
N GLU A 96 8.95 -2.25 26.70
CA GLU A 96 8.95 -3.17 25.55
C GLU A 96 7.66 -3.05 24.74
N GLN A 97 6.51 -2.94 25.43
CA GLN A 97 5.22 -2.72 24.77
C GLN A 97 5.20 -1.40 23.98
N ALA A 98 5.73 -0.34 24.57
CA ALA A 98 5.81 0.97 23.91
C ALA A 98 6.72 0.93 22.68
N GLN A 99 7.84 0.23 22.76
CA GLN A 99 8.74 0.04 21.63
C GLN A 99 8.08 -0.74 20.49
N LEU A 100 7.41 -1.83 20.82
CA LEU A 100 6.69 -2.65 19.86
C LEU A 100 5.61 -1.84 19.14
N LYS A 101 4.79 -1.11 19.88
CA LYS A 101 3.75 -0.25 19.32
C LYS A 101 4.34 0.82 18.41
N LYS A 102 5.42 1.45 18.85
CA LYS A 102 6.10 2.48 18.06
C LYS A 102 6.62 1.94 16.73
N GLU A 103 7.22 0.75 16.74
CA GLU A 103 7.73 0.13 15.51
C GLU A 103 6.60 -0.23 14.55
N ILE A 104 5.51 -0.80 15.07
CA ILE A 104 4.35 -1.15 14.25
C ILE A 104 3.69 0.10 13.66
N GLU A 105 3.52 1.13 14.45
CA GLU A 105 2.89 2.38 14.01
C GLU A 105 3.74 3.18 13.03
N LYS A 106 5.05 2.91 12.96
CA LYS A 106 5.95 3.52 11.98
C LYS A 106 5.88 2.91 10.59
N ILE A 107 5.22 1.78 10.42
CA ILE A 107 5.09 1.16 9.10
C ILE A 107 4.32 2.12 8.20
N SER A 108 4.96 2.50 7.09
CA SER A 108 4.33 3.39 6.12
C SER A 108 3.31 2.65 5.26
N PHE A 109 2.23 3.36 4.92
CA PHE A 109 1.21 2.84 4.03
C PHE A 109 1.10 3.77 2.83
N PRO A 110 1.37 3.29 1.61
CA PRO A 110 1.57 4.18 0.46
C PRO A 110 0.28 4.76 -0.13
N LEU A 111 -0.89 4.34 0.33
CA LEU A 111 -2.16 4.84 -0.18
C LEU A 111 -2.60 6.10 0.58
N PRO A 112 -3.06 7.15 -0.13
CA PRO A 112 -3.58 8.35 0.51
C PRO A 112 -4.98 8.13 1.08
N ASN A 113 -5.42 9.04 1.95
CA ASN A 113 -6.76 9.02 2.54
C ASN A 113 -7.04 7.78 3.39
N CYS A 114 -6.00 7.23 4.01
CA CYS A 114 -6.11 6.07 4.89
C CYS A 114 -5.72 6.44 6.32
N SER A 115 -6.49 5.96 7.29
CA SER A 115 -6.17 6.07 8.70
C SER A 115 -6.08 4.67 9.30
N PHE A 116 -5.19 4.51 10.29
CA PHE A 116 -4.93 3.23 10.95
C PHE A 116 -5.18 3.33 12.44
N THR A 117 -5.84 2.30 12.97
CA THR A 117 -6.00 2.06 14.40
C THR A 117 -5.44 0.68 14.69
N TYR A 118 -4.60 0.58 15.72
CA TYR A 118 -4.02 -0.70 16.15
C TYR A 118 -4.62 -1.10 17.48
N GLU A 119 -5.19 -2.28 17.52
CA GLU A 119 -5.78 -2.84 18.74
C GLU A 119 -4.98 -4.08 19.16
N TYR A 120 -4.53 -4.07 20.40
CA TYR A 120 -3.80 -5.18 20.99
C TYR A 120 -4.77 -5.95 21.89
N LEU A 121 -5.25 -7.06 21.36
CA LEU A 121 -6.31 -7.83 22.03
C LEU A 121 -5.73 -8.67 23.15
N GLU A 122 -6.37 -8.58 24.31
CA GLU A 122 -6.10 -9.46 25.43
C GLU A 122 -6.90 -10.75 25.24
N LEU A 123 -6.18 -11.87 25.22
CA LEU A 123 -6.84 -13.18 25.28
C LEU A 123 -7.23 -13.47 26.72
N GLN A 124 -8.54 -13.45 26.94
CA GLN A 124 -9.08 -13.93 28.21
C GLN A 124 -9.02 -15.44 28.29
#